data_1c1aa22ea394a35d71371a2b4e05047d
#
_entry.id   1c1aa22ea394a35d71371a2b4e05047d
#
_cell.length_a   1.000
_cell.length_b   1.000
_cell.length_c   1.000
_cell.angle_alpha   90.00
_cell.angle_beta   90.00
_cell.angle_gamma   90.00
#
_symmetry.space_group_name_H-M   'P 1'
#
loop_
_entity.id
_entity.type
_entity.pdbx_description
1 polymer ?
#
loop_
_entity_poly.entity_id
_entity_poly.type
_entity_poly.pdbx_seq_one_letter_code
_entity_poly.pdbx_strand_id
1 'polypeptide(L)'
;GFEVCRQLKQDEQTRLIPVVFITALSDRSARIRGIEAGGDDFLSKPFDRLELAARVKSLVRQKRLNEDLDHAEQVLFSIARAIESRDPNTGDHCDRLVTLSDAFGSYLNLSRSQRRNLQWGSYLHDIGKVGIPDSVLLKTGKLTPQEWDIMRQHVLIGERICQPLRTMQGVIPIVLHHHERWDGSGYPYRLVGDKIPYLAQERSEEHT
;
A
#
# COMPACT_ATOMS: atom_id res chain seq x y z
N GLY A 1 -5.30 2.18 33.17
CA GLY A 1 -4.20 1.82 32.27
C GLY A 1 -4.71 1.23 30.96
N PHE A 2 -5.53 0.17 30.96
CA PHE A 2 -6.00 -0.49 29.74
C PHE A 2 -6.87 0.41 28.86
N GLU A 3 -7.77 1.19 29.47
CA GLU A 3 -8.63 2.11 28.74
C GLU A 3 -7.83 3.25 28.06
N VAL A 4 -6.85 3.81 28.77
CA VAL A 4 -5.96 4.83 28.20
C VAL A 4 -5.18 4.23 27.01
N CYS A 5 -4.70 2.99 27.13
CA CYS A 5 -4.02 2.32 26.03
C CYS A 5 -4.94 2.17 24.81
N ARG A 6 -6.19 1.73 25.00
CA ARG A 6 -7.17 1.62 23.91
C ARG A 6 -7.39 2.94 23.20
N GLN A 7 -7.61 4.02 23.95
CA GLN A 7 -7.80 5.36 23.40
C GLN A 7 -6.58 5.81 22.59
N LEU A 8 -5.36 5.65 23.13
CA LEU A 8 -4.13 5.96 22.41
C LEU A 8 -3.97 5.13 21.12
N LYS A 9 -4.42 3.87 21.11
CA LYS A 9 -4.29 2.99 19.94
C LYS A 9 -5.40 3.16 18.91
N GLN A 10 -6.52 3.81 19.27
CA GLN A 10 -7.61 4.15 18.37
C GLN A 10 -7.41 5.49 17.65
N ASP A 11 -6.67 6.40 18.23
CA ASP A 11 -6.38 7.71 17.66
C ASP A 11 -5.23 7.62 16.64
N GLU A 12 -5.46 8.13 15.42
CA GLU A 12 -4.47 8.07 14.33
C GLU A 12 -3.15 8.75 14.66
N GLN A 13 -3.17 9.82 15.46
CA GLN A 13 -1.96 10.56 15.82
C GLN A 13 -1.11 9.83 16.87
N THR A 14 -1.73 8.97 17.68
CA THR A 14 -1.05 8.31 18.80
C THR A 14 -0.96 6.79 18.68
N ARG A 15 -1.67 6.15 17.73
CA ARG A 15 -1.72 4.69 17.58
C ARG A 15 -0.35 4.02 17.40
N LEU A 16 0.61 4.74 16.82
CA LEU A 16 1.98 4.23 16.62
C LEU A 16 2.90 4.47 17.82
N ILE A 17 2.45 5.16 18.87
CA ILE A 17 3.23 5.34 20.09
C ILE A 17 3.27 4.01 20.85
N PRO A 18 4.47 3.42 21.10
CA PRO A 18 4.58 2.20 21.87
C PRO A 18 4.13 2.40 23.31
N VAL A 19 3.33 1.48 23.81
CA VAL A 19 2.79 1.49 25.18
C VAL A 19 3.34 0.29 25.95
N VAL A 20 4.08 0.56 27.04
CA VAL A 20 4.60 -0.47 27.95
C VAL A 20 3.75 -0.45 29.21
N PHE A 21 3.17 -1.60 29.56
CA PHE A 21 2.48 -1.76 30.82
C PHE A 21 3.47 -2.13 31.92
N ILE A 22 3.47 -1.34 33.01
CA ILE A 22 4.23 -1.64 34.20
C ILE A 22 3.26 -2.19 35.27
N THR A 23 3.39 -3.45 35.61
CA THR A 23 2.47 -4.17 36.51
C THR A 23 3.18 -4.71 37.76
N ALA A 24 2.47 -4.77 38.88
CA ALA A 24 2.99 -5.32 40.13
C ALA A 24 2.93 -6.85 40.19
N LEU A 25 2.28 -7.53 39.24
CA LEU A 25 1.97 -8.94 39.34
C LEU A 25 2.17 -9.67 38.01
N SER A 26 2.62 -10.93 38.18
CA SER A 26 2.64 -11.98 37.15
C SER A 26 1.22 -12.46 36.75
N ASP A 27 0.20 -11.63 36.89
CA ASP A 27 -1.18 -12.01 36.60
C ASP A 27 -1.37 -12.16 35.08
N ARG A 28 -1.53 -13.40 34.66
CA ARG A 28 -1.77 -13.80 33.27
C ARG A 28 -2.99 -13.09 32.71
N SER A 29 -4.03 -12.86 33.49
CA SER A 29 -5.27 -12.22 33.06
C SER A 29 -5.04 -10.73 32.76
N ALA A 30 -4.23 -10.04 33.56
CA ALA A 30 -3.85 -8.65 33.33
C ALA A 30 -2.98 -8.48 32.08
N ARG A 31 -2.07 -9.44 31.80
CA ARG A 31 -1.27 -9.46 30.57
C ARG A 31 -2.14 -9.62 29.34
N ILE A 32 -3.10 -10.56 29.35
CA ILE A 32 -4.04 -10.77 28.23
C ILE A 32 -4.83 -9.49 27.97
N ARG A 33 -5.44 -8.89 28.99
CA ARG A 33 -6.18 -7.63 28.84
C ARG A 33 -5.33 -6.47 28.31
N GLY A 34 -4.06 -6.44 28.67
CA GLY A 34 -3.13 -5.44 28.15
C GLY A 34 -2.79 -5.64 26.69
N ILE A 35 -2.62 -6.89 26.23
CA ILE A 35 -2.44 -7.24 24.83
C ILE A 35 -3.70 -6.87 24.02
N GLU A 36 -4.88 -7.24 24.52
CA GLU A 36 -6.17 -6.91 23.91
C GLU A 36 -6.44 -5.39 23.85
N ALA A 37 -5.86 -4.63 24.80
CA ALA A 37 -5.89 -3.17 24.76
C ALA A 37 -4.89 -2.54 23.79
N GLY A 38 -4.04 -3.34 23.11
CA GLY A 38 -3.04 -2.88 22.14
C GLY A 38 -1.69 -2.53 22.77
N GLY A 39 -1.40 -3.02 24.02
CA GLY A 39 -0.08 -2.81 24.63
C GLY A 39 1.03 -3.56 23.90
N ASP A 40 2.17 -2.88 23.72
CA ASP A 40 3.29 -3.40 22.93
C ASP A 40 4.27 -4.22 23.78
N ASP A 41 4.37 -3.94 25.09
CA ASP A 41 5.24 -4.69 26.00
C ASP A 41 4.77 -4.58 27.48
N PHE A 42 5.35 -5.42 28.32
CA PHE A 42 5.03 -5.56 29.75
C PHE A 42 6.31 -5.63 30.58
N LEU A 43 6.32 -4.91 31.70
CA LEU A 43 7.40 -4.92 32.66
C LEU A 43 6.83 -5.16 34.07
N SER A 44 7.35 -6.14 34.78
CA SER A 44 6.89 -6.50 36.15
C SER A 44 7.67 -5.68 37.19
N LYS A 45 6.96 -5.18 38.23
CA LYS A 45 7.59 -4.58 39.41
C LYS A 45 8.03 -5.67 40.39
N PRO A 46 9.19 -5.52 41.03
CA PRO A 46 10.24 -4.52 40.79
C PRO A 46 10.96 -4.79 39.49
N PHE A 47 11.34 -3.73 38.77
CA PHE A 47 12.06 -3.82 37.48
C PHE A 47 13.45 -3.17 37.58
N ASP A 48 14.39 -3.67 36.79
CA ASP A 48 15.71 -3.13 36.63
C ASP A 48 15.69 -1.94 35.64
N ARG A 49 16.45 -0.88 35.93
CA ARG A 49 16.56 0.30 35.07
C ARG A 49 17.17 -0.05 33.72
N LEU A 50 18.10 -1.01 33.65
CA LEU A 50 18.71 -1.47 32.41
C LEU A 50 17.70 -2.24 31.55
N GLU A 51 16.87 -3.09 32.17
CA GLU A 51 15.78 -3.79 31.47
C GLU A 51 14.79 -2.80 30.86
N LEU A 52 14.32 -1.82 31.65
CA LEU A 52 13.42 -0.79 31.14
C LEU A 52 14.05 -0.03 29.96
N ALA A 53 15.31 0.41 30.10
CA ALA A 53 16.02 1.14 29.07
C ALA A 53 16.17 0.32 27.77
N ALA A 54 16.50 -0.98 27.89
CA ALA A 54 16.63 -1.88 26.75
C ALA A 54 15.29 -2.03 25.98
N ARG A 55 14.19 -2.24 26.72
CA ARG A 55 12.84 -2.36 26.12
C ARG A 55 12.40 -1.09 25.43
N VAL A 56 12.54 0.07 26.10
CA VAL A 56 12.20 1.36 25.51
C VAL A 56 13.02 1.63 24.25
N LYS A 57 14.33 1.33 24.29
CA LYS A 57 15.20 1.49 23.10
C LYS A 57 14.75 0.61 21.94
N SER A 58 14.36 -0.63 22.21
CA SER A 58 13.85 -1.56 21.20
C SER A 58 12.55 -1.06 20.56
N LEU A 59 11.59 -0.65 21.38
CA LEU A 59 10.29 -0.14 20.94
C LEU A 59 10.41 1.18 20.16
N VAL A 60 11.25 2.09 20.61
CA VAL A 60 11.53 3.36 19.90
C VAL A 60 12.18 3.07 18.54
N ARG A 61 13.11 2.11 18.47
CA ARG A 61 13.69 1.69 17.19
C ARG A 61 12.65 1.12 16.24
N GLN A 62 11.76 0.26 16.73
CA GLN A 62 10.67 -0.30 15.94
C GLN A 62 9.72 0.78 15.44
N LYS A 63 9.34 1.73 16.31
CA LYS A 63 8.51 2.88 15.93
C LYS A 63 9.15 3.69 14.80
N ARG A 64 10.44 4.05 14.92
CA ARG A 64 11.16 4.80 13.89
C ARG A 64 11.19 4.06 12.55
N LEU A 65 11.45 2.75 12.56
CA LEU A 65 11.42 1.95 11.33
C LEU A 65 10.05 1.95 10.67
N ASN A 66 8.97 1.92 11.44
CA ASN A 66 7.61 2.00 10.89
C ASN A 66 7.32 3.40 10.34
N GLU A 67 7.74 4.47 11.03
CA GLU A 67 7.61 5.85 10.55
C GLU A 67 8.40 6.09 9.26
N ASP A 68 9.62 5.55 9.16
CA ASP A 68 10.45 5.63 7.94
C ASP A 68 9.78 4.91 6.76
N LEU A 69 9.14 3.75 7.01
CA LEU A 69 8.38 3.03 5.99
C LEU A 69 7.14 3.81 5.54
N ASP A 70 6.33 4.32 6.47
CA ASP A 70 5.15 5.13 6.16
C ASP A 70 5.54 6.38 5.35
N HIS A 71 6.67 7.02 5.71
CA HIS A 71 7.17 8.18 4.98
C HIS A 71 7.61 7.82 3.55
N ALA A 72 8.32 6.71 3.37
CA ALA A 72 8.72 6.24 2.05
C ALA A 72 7.50 5.92 1.15
N GLU A 73 6.45 5.33 1.72
CA GLU A 73 5.18 5.10 1.03
C GLU A 73 4.53 6.41 0.56
N GLN A 74 4.45 7.42 1.43
CA GLN A 74 3.91 8.74 1.09
C GLN A 74 4.69 9.44 -0.03
N VAL A 75 6.02 9.32 -0.02
CA VAL A 75 6.86 9.85 -1.11
C VAL A 75 6.54 9.17 -2.43
N LEU A 76 6.40 7.85 -2.45
CA LEU A 76 6.02 7.10 -3.66
C LEU A 76 4.64 7.53 -4.19
N PHE A 77 3.65 7.70 -3.32
CA PHE A 77 2.33 8.17 -3.73
C PHE A 77 2.36 9.61 -4.26
N SER A 78 3.19 10.48 -3.65
CA SER A 78 3.37 11.84 -4.15
C SER A 78 4.00 11.86 -5.55
N ILE A 79 4.97 10.96 -5.81
CA ILE A 79 5.57 10.79 -7.13
C ILE A 79 4.52 10.25 -8.13
N ALA A 80 3.73 9.26 -7.76
CA ALA A 80 2.68 8.71 -8.62
C ALA A 80 1.65 9.80 -9.01
N ARG A 81 1.20 10.61 -8.06
CA ARG A 81 0.32 11.77 -8.33
C ARG A 81 0.97 12.81 -9.24
N ALA A 82 2.26 13.09 -9.04
CA ALA A 82 2.99 14.02 -9.91
C ALA A 82 3.10 13.50 -11.35
N ILE A 83 3.22 12.18 -11.54
CA ILE A 83 3.23 11.54 -12.86
C ILE A 83 1.83 11.61 -13.49
N GLU A 84 0.79 11.29 -12.72
CA GLU A 84 -0.60 11.37 -13.14
C GLU A 84 -0.98 12.80 -13.58
N SER A 85 -0.56 13.82 -12.83
CA SER A 85 -0.85 15.23 -13.15
C SER A 85 -0.23 15.70 -14.47
N ARG A 86 0.72 14.95 -15.05
CA ARG A 86 1.24 15.22 -16.41
C ARG A 86 0.28 14.78 -17.52
N ASP A 87 -0.62 13.84 -17.23
CA ASP A 87 -1.62 13.38 -18.19
C ASP A 87 -2.91 14.21 -18.00
N PRO A 88 -3.26 15.08 -18.95
CA PRO A 88 -4.39 16.00 -18.80
C PRO A 88 -5.76 15.28 -18.69
N ASN A 89 -5.80 13.99 -19.00
CA ASN A 89 -7.04 13.21 -18.98
C ASN A 89 -7.31 12.53 -17.63
N THR A 90 -6.40 12.61 -16.65
CA THR A 90 -6.44 11.77 -15.43
C THR A 90 -6.59 12.56 -14.11
N GLY A 91 -6.94 13.86 -14.15
CA GLY A 91 -7.09 14.67 -12.93
C GLY A 91 -7.97 14.02 -11.87
N ASP A 92 -7.49 13.89 -10.63
CA ASP A 92 -8.13 13.26 -9.45
C ASP A 92 -8.55 11.78 -9.63
N HIS A 93 -8.04 11.10 -10.65
CA HIS A 93 -8.39 9.72 -10.96
C HIS A 93 -7.89 8.76 -9.87
N CYS A 94 -6.64 8.88 -9.41
CA CYS A 94 -6.07 8.02 -8.37
C CYS A 94 -6.88 8.05 -7.06
N ASP A 95 -7.30 9.23 -6.58
CA ASP A 95 -8.03 9.33 -5.31
C ASP A 95 -9.42 8.69 -5.40
N ARG A 96 -10.10 8.83 -6.56
CA ARG A 96 -11.37 8.13 -6.82
C ARG A 96 -11.17 6.62 -6.87
N LEU A 97 -10.13 6.15 -7.55
CA LEU A 97 -9.83 4.72 -7.64
C LEU A 97 -9.51 4.10 -6.28
N VAL A 98 -8.76 4.79 -5.42
CA VAL A 98 -8.47 4.32 -4.07
C VAL A 98 -9.75 4.17 -3.24
N THR A 99 -10.65 5.15 -3.32
CA THR A 99 -11.93 5.08 -2.61
C THR A 99 -12.80 3.92 -3.10
N LEU A 100 -12.89 3.74 -4.43
CA LEU A 100 -13.63 2.62 -5.04
C LEU A 100 -12.99 1.28 -4.69
N SER A 101 -11.66 1.17 -4.76
CA SER A 101 -10.91 -0.04 -4.44
C SER A 101 -11.11 -0.48 -2.98
N ASP A 102 -11.19 0.46 -2.04
CA ASP A 102 -11.44 0.12 -0.63
C ASP A 102 -12.88 -0.37 -0.42
N ALA A 103 -13.86 0.30 -1.01
CA ALA A 103 -15.27 -0.10 -0.95
C ALA A 103 -15.46 -1.49 -1.61
N PHE A 104 -14.86 -1.70 -2.77
CA PHE A 104 -14.94 -2.94 -3.53
C PHE A 104 -14.22 -4.09 -2.81
N GLY A 105 -13.01 -3.85 -2.32
CA GLY A 105 -12.27 -4.85 -1.52
C GLY A 105 -13.01 -5.24 -0.23
N SER A 106 -13.76 -4.30 0.36
CA SER A 106 -14.65 -4.59 1.51
C SER A 106 -15.84 -5.46 1.09
N TYR A 107 -16.48 -5.14 -0.02
CA TYR A 107 -17.61 -5.90 -0.58
C TYR A 107 -17.23 -7.34 -0.90
N LEU A 108 -16.04 -7.56 -1.49
CA LEU A 108 -15.50 -8.89 -1.81
C LEU A 108 -14.94 -9.63 -0.61
N ASN A 109 -14.99 -9.06 0.60
CA ASN A 109 -14.39 -9.62 1.80
C ASN A 109 -12.89 -9.93 1.67
N LEU A 110 -12.15 -9.09 0.95
CA LEU A 110 -10.70 -9.24 0.80
C LEU A 110 -10.00 -9.11 2.14
N SER A 111 -8.93 -9.87 2.34
CA SER A 111 -8.06 -9.73 3.51
C SER A 111 -7.46 -8.32 3.59
N ARG A 112 -7.05 -7.89 4.79
CA ARG A 112 -6.40 -6.60 5.00
C ARG A 112 -5.19 -6.37 4.08
N SER A 113 -4.40 -7.42 3.83
CA SER A 113 -3.24 -7.35 2.93
C SER A 113 -3.64 -7.18 1.47
N GLN A 114 -4.68 -7.87 1.00
CA GLN A 114 -5.20 -7.73 -0.36
C GLN A 114 -5.80 -6.33 -0.59
N ARG A 115 -6.59 -5.82 0.37
CA ARG A 115 -7.13 -4.45 0.29
C ARG A 115 -6.02 -3.41 0.21
N ARG A 116 -4.99 -3.54 1.05
CA ARG A 116 -3.82 -2.67 0.98
C ARG A 116 -3.13 -2.74 -0.39
N ASN A 117 -2.92 -3.94 -0.92
CA ASN A 117 -2.32 -4.11 -2.25
C ASN A 117 -3.18 -3.48 -3.34
N LEU A 118 -4.50 -3.57 -3.25
CA LEU A 118 -5.43 -2.98 -4.20
C LEU A 118 -5.37 -1.44 -4.15
N GLN A 119 -5.39 -0.84 -2.95
CA GLN A 119 -5.21 0.60 -2.76
C GLN A 119 -3.88 1.09 -3.35
N TRP A 120 -2.79 0.39 -3.06
CA TRP A 120 -1.47 0.74 -3.58
C TRP A 120 -1.39 0.56 -5.10
N GLY A 121 -2.00 -0.49 -5.63
CA GLY A 121 -2.15 -0.69 -7.06
C GLY A 121 -2.90 0.47 -7.72
N SER A 122 -3.92 1.01 -7.06
CA SER A 122 -4.67 2.18 -7.53
C SER A 122 -3.81 3.44 -7.65
N TYR A 123 -2.86 3.65 -6.74
CA TYR A 123 -1.90 4.76 -6.84
C TYR A 123 -0.79 4.51 -7.88
N LEU A 124 -0.33 3.27 -8.00
CA LEU A 124 0.94 2.97 -8.67
C LEU A 124 0.78 2.33 -10.05
N HIS A 125 -0.43 1.99 -10.50
CA HIS A 125 -0.63 1.28 -11.77
C HIS A 125 0.03 2.00 -12.95
N ASP A 126 -0.04 3.31 -12.96
CA ASP A 126 0.47 4.18 -14.03
C ASP A 126 1.84 4.80 -13.75
N ILE A 127 2.52 4.40 -12.66
CA ILE A 127 3.82 4.97 -12.29
C ILE A 127 4.87 4.86 -13.41
N GLY A 128 4.75 3.84 -14.24
CA GLY A 128 5.64 3.62 -15.38
C GLY A 128 5.49 4.65 -16.50
N LYS A 129 4.45 5.49 -16.51
CA LYS A 129 4.30 6.62 -17.44
C LYS A 129 5.44 7.64 -17.32
N VAL A 130 6.19 7.61 -16.20
CA VAL A 130 7.43 8.41 -16.03
C VAL A 130 8.46 8.13 -17.13
N GLY A 131 8.49 6.91 -17.67
CA GLY A 131 9.42 6.49 -18.74
C GLY A 131 8.86 6.69 -20.15
N ILE A 132 7.65 7.21 -20.29
CA ILE A 132 7.04 7.44 -21.61
C ILE A 132 7.42 8.85 -22.10
N PRO A 133 7.93 9.00 -23.33
CA PRO A 133 8.28 10.30 -23.91
C PRO A 133 7.06 11.24 -23.98
N ASP A 134 7.27 12.53 -23.71
CA ASP A 134 6.21 13.55 -23.77
C ASP A 134 5.52 13.64 -25.13
N SER A 135 6.26 13.41 -26.22
CA SER A 135 5.71 13.36 -27.57
C SER A 135 4.63 12.29 -27.78
N VAL A 136 4.64 11.25 -26.96
CA VAL A 136 3.63 10.17 -26.96
C VAL A 136 2.59 10.41 -25.88
N LEU A 137 3.05 10.69 -24.63
CA LEU A 137 2.17 10.85 -23.46
C LEU A 137 1.21 12.05 -23.62
N LEU A 138 1.70 13.17 -24.13
CA LEU A 138 0.94 14.43 -24.24
C LEU A 138 0.36 14.66 -25.63
N LYS A 139 0.35 13.65 -26.50
CA LYS A 139 -0.17 13.78 -27.85
C LYS A 139 -1.67 14.03 -27.84
N THR A 140 -2.11 15.11 -28.47
CA THR A 140 -3.54 15.52 -28.53
C THR A 140 -4.37 14.74 -29.56
N GLY A 141 -3.73 13.92 -30.39
CA GLY A 141 -4.38 13.09 -31.43
C GLY A 141 -4.30 11.60 -31.15
N LYS A 142 -4.84 10.81 -32.06
CA LYS A 142 -4.73 9.34 -31.95
C LYS A 142 -3.26 8.91 -32.05
N LEU A 143 -2.87 7.96 -31.21
CA LEU A 143 -1.55 7.34 -31.27
C LEU A 143 -1.46 6.45 -32.52
N THR A 144 -0.32 6.52 -33.21
CA THR A 144 0.03 5.54 -34.24
C THR A 144 0.29 4.16 -33.61
N PRO A 145 0.32 3.06 -34.38
CA PRO A 145 0.67 1.75 -33.86
C PRO A 145 2.01 1.74 -33.14
N GLN A 146 3.02 2.41 -33.64
CA GLN A 146 4.35 2.52 -33.03
C GLN A 146 4.33 3.29 -31.71
N GLU A 147 3.56 4.37 -31.65
CA GLU A 147 3.38 5.14 -30.40
C GLU A 147 2.59 4.33 -29.36
N TRP A 148 1.63 3.52 -29.78
CA TRP A 148 0.93 2.58 -28.92
C TRP A 148 1.89 1.53 -28.32
N ASP A 149 2.83 1.03 -29.09
CA ASP A 149 3.84 0.09 -28.59
C ASP A 149 4.74 0.75 -27.52
N ILE A 150 5.04 2.03 -27.69
CA ILE A 150 5.75 2.82 -26.68
C ILE A 150 4.86 3.02 -25.44
N MET A 151 3.63 3.44 -25.60
CA MET A 151 2.70 3.67 -24.49
C MET A 151 2.51 2.41 -23.63
N ARG A 152 2.34 1.25 -24.26
CA ARG A 152 2.19 -0.03 -23.56
C ARG A 152 3.39 -0.43 -22.68
N GLN A 153 4.56 0.18 -22.91
CA GLN A 153 5.73 -0.10 -22.07
C GLN A 153 5.57 0.37 -20.62
N HIS A 154 4.62 1.28 -20.32
CA HIS A 154 4.47 1.79 -18.95
C HIS A 154 4.23 0.68 -17.93
N VAL A 155 3.50 -0.39 -18.27
CA VAL A 155 3.26 -1.50 -17.34
C VAL A 155 4.55 -2.24 -16.98
N LEU A 156 5.45 -2.44 -17.95
CA LEU A 156 6.76 -3.09 -17.75
C LEU A 156 7.75 -2.15 -17.02
N ILE A 157 7.67 -0.86 -17.29
CA ILE A 157 8.46 0.16 -16.60
C ILE A 157 8.00 0.24 -15.14
N GLY A 158 6.68 0.25 -14.90
CA GLY A 158 6.07 0.25 -13.58
C GLY A 158 6.48 -0.97 -12.75
N GLU A 159 6.45 -2.17 -13.34
CA GLU A 159 6.97 -3.39 -12.72
C GLU A 159 8.43 -3.19 -12.26
N ARG A 160 9.31 -2.72 -13.16
CA ARG A 160 10.73 -2.50 -12.84
C ARG A 160 10.96 -1.48 -11.73
N ILE A 161 10.11 -0.45 -11.63
CA ILE A 161 10.16 0.53 -10.55
C ILE A 161 9.76 -0.11 -9.22
N CYS A 162 8.73 -0.94 -9.21
CA CYS A 162 8.20 -1.57 -8.00
C CYS A 162 9.02 -2.79 -7.54
N GLN A 163 9.69 -3.49 -8.45
CA GLN A 163 10.38 -4.76 -8.19
C GLN A 163 11.42 -4.72 -7.05
N PRO A 164 12.26 -3.68 -6.89
CA PRO A 164 13.23 -3.62 -5.78
C PRO A 164 12.58 -3.44 -4.40
N LEU A 165 11.31 -3.05 -4.35
CA LEU A 165 10.61 -2.69 -3.12
C LEU A 165 9.89 -3.93 -2.56
N ARG A 166 10.42 -4.49 -1.46
CA ARG A 166 9.85 -5.71 -0.83
C ARG A 166 8.39 -5.55 -0.43
N THR A 167 7.98 -4.36 -0.03
CA THR A 167 6.60 -4.05 0.36
C THR A 167 5.63 -4.04 -0.82
N MET A 168 6.13 -3.92 -2.06
CA MET A 168 5.36 -3.82 -3.30
C MET A 168 5.13 -5.15 -4.02
N GLN A 169 5.64 -6.27 -3.51
CA GLN A 169 5.54 -7.57 -4.20
C GLN A 169 4.09 -7.99 -4.49
N GLY A 170 3.16 -7.68 -3.58
CA GLY A 170 1.73 -7.93 -3.80
C GLY A 170 1.03 -6.91 -4.71
N VAL A 171 1.69 -5.78 -5.02
CA VAL A 171 1.18 -4.71 -5.89
C VAL A 171 1.62 -4.91 -7.34
N ILE A 172 2.79 -5.51 -7.56
CA ILE A 172 3.37 -5.74 -8.90
C ILE A 172 2.37 -6.40 -9.86
N PRO A 173 1.62 -7.46 -9.47
CA PRO A 173 0.64 -8.06 -10.36
C PRO A 173 -0.43 -7.08 -10.86
N ILE A 174 -0.83 -6.10 -10.03
CA ILE A 174 -1.80 -5.07 -10.43
C ILE A 174 -1.14 -4.11 -11.43
N VAL A 175 0.03 -3.57 -11.10
CA VAL A 175 0.78 -2.64 -11.97
C VAL A 175 1.07 -3.25 -13.34
N LEU A 176 1.41 -4.52 -13.39
CA LEU A 176 1.80 -5.20 -14.62
C LEU A 176 0.60 -5.60 -15.49
N HIS A 177 -0.52 -5.96 -14.86
CA HIS A 177 -1.62 -6.63 -15.57
C HIS A 177 -2.94 -5.83 -15.59
N HIS A 178 -2.97 -4.56 -15.15
CA HIS A 178 -4.20 -3.77 -15.11
C HIS A 178 -4.80 -3.46 -16.49
N HIS A 179 -4.06 -3.69 -17.56
CA HIS A 179 -4.53 -3.61 -18.94
C HIS A 179 -4.77 -4.97 -19.60
N GLU A 180 -4.65 -6.07 -18.86
CA GLU A 180 -5.09 -7.36 -19.36
C GLU A 180 -6.63 -7.37 -19.45
N ARG A 181 -7.16 -8.05 -20.43
CA ARG A 181 -8.61 -8.17 -20.65
C ARG A 181 -9.02 -9.62 -20.57
N TRP A 182 -10.19 -9.87 -20.04
CA TRP A 182 -10.73 -11.22 -19.86
C TRP A 182 -10.71 -12.06 -21.14
N ASP A 183 -10.93 -11.43 -22.28
CA ASP A 183 -10.94 -12.04 -23.61
C ASP A 183 -9.55 -12.27 -24.22
N GLY A 184 -8.47 -11.85 -23.55
CA GLY A 184 -7.10 -11.95 -24.02
C GLY A 184 -6.71 -10.85 -25.04
N SER A 185 -7.54 -9.85 -25.27
CA SER A 185 -7.21 -8.72 -26.16
C SER A 185 -6.33 -7.66 -25.47
N GLY A 186 -6.03 -7.84 -24.17
CA GLY A 186 -5.23 -6.95 -23.35
C GLY A 186 -3.73 -7.04 -23.59
N TYR A 187 -2.95 -6.42 -22.70
CA TYR A 187 -1.48 -6.41 -22.73
C TYR A 187 -0.93 -6.37 -21.28
N PRO A 188 0.32 -6.73 -21.03
CA PRO A 188 1.40 -7.04 -21.99
C PRO A 188 1.44 -8.49 -22.47
N TYR A 189 0.84 -9.45 -21.73
CA TYR A 189 1.00 -10.88 -22.01
C TYR A 189 -0.21 -11.55 -22.65
N ARG A 190 -1.31 -10.80 -22.86
CA ARG A 190 -2.56 -11.29 -23.44
C ARG A 190 -3.13 -12.48 -22.66
N LEU A 191 -3.14 -12.34 -21.34
CA LEU A 191 -3.70 -13.35 -20.45
C LEU A 191 -5.21 -13.46 -20.66
N VAL A 192 -5.74 -14.69 -20.53
CA VAL A 192 -7.16 -14.98 -20.73
C VAL A 192 -7.79 -15.49 -19.44
N GLY A 193 -8.91 -14.93 -19.04
CA GLY A 193 -9.73 -15.38 -17.92
C GLY A 193 -8.93 -15.45 -16.62
N ASP A 194 -9.03 -16.58 -15.93
CA ASP A 194 -8.40 -16.81 -14.62
C ASP A 194 -6.86 -16.79 -14.61
N LYS A 195 -6.21 -16.67 -15.78
CA LYS A 195 -4.76 -16.45 -15.85
C LYS A 195 -4.37 -15.04 -15.47
N ILE A 196 -5.29 -14.09 -15.53
CA ILE A 196 -5.08 -12.73 -15.04
C ILE A 196 -5.03 -12.79 -13.51
N PRO A 197 -4.00 -12.20 -12.86
CA PRO A 197 -3.93 -12.16 -11.40
C PRO A 197 -5.20 -11.56 -10.79
N TYR A 198 -5.76 -12.21 -9.76
CA TYR A 198 -7.07 -11.90 -9.19
C TYR A 198 -7.27 -10.40 -8.91
N LEU A 199 -6.31 -9.75 -8.22
CA LEU A 199 -6.39 -8.31 -7.92
C LEU A 199 -6.24 -7.40 -9.16
N ALA A 200 -5.79 -7.91 -10.30
CA ALA A 200 -5.74 -7.17 -11.55
C ALA A 200 -7.03 -7.33 -12.37
N GLN A 201 -7.78 -8.43 -12.20
CA GLN A 201 -9.07 -8.64 -12.86
C GLN A 201 -10.09 -7.56 -12.50
N GLU A 202 -10.06 -7.09 -11.26
CA GLU A 202 -11.00 -6.11 -10.70
C GLU A 202 -10.93 -4.74 -11.37
N ARG A 203 -9.86 -4.43 -12.12
CA ARG A 203 -9.67 -3.14 -12.79
C ARG A 203 -9.92 -3.15 -14.29
N SER A 204 -10.03 -4.32 -14.90
CA SER A 204 -10.14 -4.45 -16.35
C SER A 204 -11.46 -3.92 -16.95
N GLU A 205 -12.45 -3.57 -16.11
CA GLU A 205 -13.77 -3.09 -16.55
C GLU A 205 -13.87 -1.56 -16.71
N GLU A 206 -12.90 -0.79 -16.21
CA GLU A 206 -12.99 0.68 -16.19
C GLU A 206 -12.53 1.40 -17.48
N HIS A 207 -11.99 0.70 -18.47
CA HIS A 207 -11.44 1.28 -19.68
C HIS A 207 -12.17 0.86 -20.98
N THR A 208 -13.50 0.79 -20.92
CA THR A 208 -14.35 0.67 -22.13
C THR A 208 -14.87 2.01 -22.62
#